data_a637f9b90a7493372e6888522ee2fba0
#
_entry.id   a637f9b90a7493372e6888522ee2fba0
#
_cell.length_a   1.000
_cell.length_b   1.000
_cell.length_c   1.000
_cell.angle_alpha   90.00
_cell.angle_beta   90.00
_cell.angle_gamma   90.00
#
_symmetry.space_group_name_H-M   'P 1'
#
loop_
_entity.id
_entity.type
_entity.pdbx_description
1 polymer ?
#
loop_
_entity_poly.entity_id
_entity_poly.type
_entity_poly.pdbx_seq_one_letter_code
_entity_poly.pdbx_strand_id
1 'polypeptide(L)'
;SVYGQGTWSFTDSARMIAGLRYTEDEVYSAVTNFYGREGTEILEIESEKVTGRLALEVDLSDATMAYASYTRGFKPGGSNLTFGREDVVSPIVVLPVFEEETIDAYEVGVKTDLADGRIRLNGAAFFYTYDNLQYQATDPEVFQGGVGNIPESEIMGAELELGAFVTDSLIFDARLAWLDTEITASHRALDNVESEAATNALLAQGI
;
A
#
# COMPACT_ATOMS: atom_id res chain seq x y z
N SER A 1 -15.08 -14.07 3.67
CA SER A 1 -15.48 -12.75 3.15
C SER A 1 -16.73 -12.82 2.28
N VAL A 2 -17.53 -11.75 2.26
CA VAL A 2 -18.69 -11.55 1.39
C VAL A 2 -18.59 -10.18 0.71
N TYR A 3 -19.00 -10.06 -0.55
CA TYR A 3 -18.94 -8.80 -1.27
C TYR A 3 -20.13 -8.62 -2.22
N GLY A 4 -20.43 -7.35 -2.55
CA GLY A 4 -21.39 -6.97 -3.55
C GLY A 4 -20.99 -5.67 -4.24
N GLN A 5 -21.31 -5.55 -5.52
CA GLN A 5 -21.07 -4.34 -6.31
C GLN A 5 -22.27 -4.06 -7.21
N GLY A 6 -22.59 -2.78 -7.38
CA GLY A 6 -23.60 -2.31 -8.29
C GLY A 6 -23.14 -1.11 -9.09
N THR A 7 -23.67 -0.96 -10.29
CA THR A 7 -23.51 0.22 -11.13
C THR A 7 -24.89 0.83 -11.34
N TRP A 8 -24.99 2.13 -11.08
CA TRP A 8 -26.21 2.89 -11.27
C TRP A 8 -25.97 4.04 -12.24
N SER A 9 -26.58 3.96 -13.43
CA SER A 9 -26.60 5.03 -14.42
C SER A 9 -27.80 5.95 -14.11
N PHE A 10 -27.52 7.17 -13.70
CA PHE A 10 -28.54 8.17 -13.37
C PHE A 10 -28.81 9.13 -14.52
N THR A 11 -27.91 9.18 -15.52
CA THR A 11 -28.16 9.78 -16.86
C THR A 11 -27.50 8.89 -17.92
N ASP A 12 -27.69 9.21 -19.18
CA ASP A 12 -27.07 8.50 -20.31
C ASP A 12 -25.53 8.67 -20.32
N SER A 13 -25.04 9.75 -19.70
CA SER A 13 -23.61 10.11 -19.67
C SER A 13 -22.97 10.02 -18.28
N ALA A 14 -23.70 9.66 -17.23
CA ALA A 14 -23.14 9.63 -15.89
C ALA A 14 -23.60 8.40 -15.10
N ARG A 15 -22.65 7.73 -14.47
CA ARG A 15 -22.86 6.52 -13.67
C ARG A 15 -22.03 6.50 -12.41
N MET A 16 -22.59 5.90 -11.40
CA MET A 16 -21.92 5.62 -10.12
C MET A 16 -21.71 4.12 -9.98
N ILE A 17 -20.53 3.75 -9.53
CA ILE A 17 -20.17 2.38 -9.19
C ILE A 17 -19.93 2.36 -7.69
N ALA A 18 -20.63 1.47 -6.97
CA ALA A 18 -20.42 1.27 -5.54
C ALA A 18 -20.22 -0.22 -5.26
N GLY A 19 -19.20 -0.54 -4.51
CA GLY A 19 -18.90 -1.90 -4.05
C GLY A 19 -18.50 -1.91 -2.58
N LEU A 20 -18.96 -2.94 -1.86
CA LEU A 20 -18.60 -3.18 -0.48
C LEU A 20 -18.20 -4.64 -0.31
N ARG A 21 -17.24 -4.87 0.56
CA ARG A 21 -16.76 -6.18 0.96
C ARG A 21 -16.59 -6.21 2.48
N TYR A 22 -17.13 -7.22 3.11
CA TYR A 22 -16.80 -7.60 4.48
C TYR A 22 -15.85 -8.79 4.46
N THR A 23 -14.76 -8.67 5.18
CA THR A 23 -13.78 -9.75 5.33
C THR A 23 -13.55 -10.00 6.80
N GLU A 24 -13.55 -11.27 7.15
CA GLU A 24 -13.15 -11.83 8.44
C GLU A 24 -12.02 -12.80 8.16
N ASP A 25 -10.92 -12.63 8.86
CA ASP A 25 -9.70 -13.43 8.73
C ASP A 25 -9.16 -13.78 10.11
N GLU A 26 -8.85 -15.05 10.32
CA GLU A 26 -8.30 -15.57 11.57
C GLU A 26 -6.96 -16.26 11.25
N VAL A 27 -5.90 -15.85 11.91
CA VAL A 27 -4.57 -16.43 11.78
C VAL A 27 -4.15 -17.05 13.10
N TYR A 28 -3.90 -18.36 13.08
CA TYR A 28 -3.33 -19.11 14.20
C TYR A 28 -1.86 -19.38 13.96
N SER A 29 -1.00 -18.86 14.81
CA SER A 29 0.43 -19.14 14.76
C SER A 29 0.87 -19.89 16.00
N ALA A 30 1.40 -21.08 15.80
CA ALA A 30 2.02 -21.86 16.88
C ALA A 30 3.53 -21.68 16.85
N VAL A 31 4.08 -21.08 17.88
CA VAL A 31 5.51 -20.88 18.00
C VAL A 31 6.08 -21.86 19.00
N THR A 32 6.90 -22.76 18.49
CA THR A 32 7.68 -23.69 19.33
C THR A 32 9.07 -23.15 19.51
N ASN A 33 9.47 -22.96 20.73
CA ASN A 33 10.71 -22.30 21.08
C ASN A 33 11.96 -23.00 20.55
N PHE A 34 12.74 -22.30 19.71
CA PHE A 34 13.96 -22.83 19.12
C PHE A 34 15.19 -22.75 20.04
N TYR A 35 15.12 -21.95 21.13
CA TYR A 35 16.25 -21.65 22.00
C TYR A 35 16.12 -22.17 23.44
N GLY A 36 15.48 -23.33 23.62
CA GLY A 36 15.51 -24.02 24.93
C GLY A 36 14.48 -23.56 25.95
N ARG A 37 13.48 -22.78 25.55
CA ARG A 37 12.27 -22.57 26.36
C ARG A 37 11.29 -23.70 26.08
N GLU A 38 10.84 -24.38 27.12
CA GLU A 38 9.78 -25.39 27.00
C GLU A 38 8.43 -24.68 26.90
N GLY A 39 7.73 -24.87 25.79
CA GLY A 39 6.38 -24.39 25.57
C GLY A 39 6.09 -24.09 24.10
N THR A 40 4.84 -24.23 23.73
CA THR A 40 4.28 -23.72 22.46
C THR A 40 3.38 -22.56 22.81
N GLU A 41 3.67 -21.38 22.31
CA GLU A 41 2.80 -20.23 22.40
C GLU A 41 1.91 -20.21 21.15
N ILE A 42 0.62 -20.06 21.35
CA ILE A 42 -0.35 -19.92 20.26
C ILE A 42 -0.76 -18.45 20.22
N LEU A 43 -0.46 -17.80 19.10
CA LEU A 43 -0.93 -16.45 18.82
C LEU A 43 -2.15 -16.58 17.90
N GLU A 44 -3.25 -15.97 18.34
CA GLU A 44 -4.49 -15.84 17.60
C GLU A 44 -4.65 -14.39 17.19
N ILE A 45 -4.80 -14.15 15.89
CA ILE A 45 -4.92 -12.82 15.31
C ILE A 45 -6.19 -12.80 14.48
N GLU A 46 -7.13 -11.97 14.90
CA GLU A 46 -8.39 -11.76 14.21
C GLU A 46 -8.37 -10.42 13.49
N SER A 47 -8.87 -10.39 12.27
CA SER A 47 -9.03 -9.17 11.47
C SER A 47 -10.43 -9.14 10.87
N GLU A 48 -11.20 -8.11 11.22
CA GLU A 48 -12.51 -7.85 10.64
C GLU A 48 -12.54 -6.49 9.99
N LYS A 49 -12.84 -6.43 8.67
CA LYS A 49 -12.85 -5.16 7.93
C LYS A 49 -13.97 -5.08 6.91
N VAL A 50 -14.50 -3.86 6.83
CA VAL A 50 -15.31 -3.43 5.69
C VAL A 50 -14.42 -2.62 4.76
N THR A 51 -14.31 -3.07 3.53
CA THR A 51 -13.61 -2.38 2.44
C THR A 51 -14.58 -2.08 1.32
N GLY A 52 -14.21 -1.19 0.40
CA GLY A 52 -15.10 -0.88 -0.69
C GLY A 52 -14.54 0.14 -1.66
N ARG A 53 -15.33 0.39 -2.69
CA ARG A 53 -15.05 1.38 -3.73
C ARG A 53 -16.30 2.18 -4.03
N LEU A 54 -16.12 3.48 -4.22
CA LEU A 54 -17.10 4.38 -4.80
C LEU A 54 -16.44 5.09 -5.98
N ALA A 55 -17.06 5.04 -7.15
CA ALA A 55 -16.57 5.75 -8.33
C ALA A 55 -17.73 6.48 -9.02
N LEU A 56 -17.44 7.67 -9.51
CA LEU A 56 -18.29 8.46 -10.38
C LEU A 56 -17.60 8.55 -11.73
N GLU A 57 -18.30 8.19 -12.79
CA GLU A 57 -17.83 8.28 -14.16
C GLU A 57 -18.79 9.16 -14.97
N VAL A 58 -18.23 10.06 -15.76
CA VAL A 58 -18.99 11.00 -16.58
C VAL A 58 -18.42 11.01 -17.99
N ASP A 59 -19.24 10.65 -18.96
CA ASP A 59 -18.91 10.75 -20.38
C ASP A 59 -19.09 12.22 -20.80
N LEU A 60 -17.97 12.92 -21.01
CA LEU A 60 -17.93 14.32 -21.45
C LEU A 60 -18.23 14.46 -22.92
N SER A 61 -17.95 13.42 -23.69
CA SER A 61 -18.30 13.23 -25.10
C SER A 61 -18.26 11.75 -25.44
N ASP A 62 -18.61 11.38 -26.67
CA ASP A 62 -18.53 9.99 -27.15
C ASP A 62 -17.11 9.40 -27.09
N ALA A 63 -16.10 10.26 -27.04
CA ALA A 63 -14.70 9.86 -27.05
C ALA A 63 -13.96 10.17 -25.74
N THR A 64 -14.58 10.84 -24.78
CA THR A 64 -13.90 11.31 -23.56
C THR A 64 -14.73 11.02 -22.31
N MET A 65 -14.13 10.35 -21.36
CA MET A 65 -14.69 10.05 -20.04
C MET A 65 -13.78 10.59 -18.94
N ALA A 66 -14.37 11.27 -17.96
CA ALA A 66 -13.72 11.65 -16.73
C ALA A 66 -14.26 10.80 -15.57
N TYR A 67 -13.42 10.57 -14.57
CA TYR A 67 -13.82 9.84 -13.37
C TYR A 67 -13.18 10.38 -12.10
N ALA A 68 -13.85 10.11 -11.00
CA ALA A 68 -13.28 10.24 -9.65
C ALA A 68 -13.61 8.98 -8.87
N SER A 69 -12.70 8.48 -8.08
CA SER A 69 -12.93 7.30 -7.25
C SER A 69 -12.29 7.42 -5.87
N TYR A 70 -12.93 6.76 -4.92
CA TYR A 70 -12.41 6.46 -3.60
C TYR A 70 -12.43 4.95 -3.40
N THR A 71 -11.34 4.41 -2.89
CA THR A 71 -11.24 2.98 -2.58
C THR A 71 -10.59 2.82 -1.22
N ARG A 72 -11.23 2.03 -0.36
CA ARG A 72 -10.64 1.57 0.90
C ARG A 72 -10.29 0.10 0.78
N GLY A 73 -9.01 -0.21 1.01
CA GLY A 73 -8.47 -1.56 1.07
C GLY A 73 -7.86 -1.88 2.42
N PHE A 74 -7.56 -3.14 2.68
CA PHE A 74 -6.79 -3.55 3.85
C PHE A 74 -5.98 -4.81 3.55
N LYS A 75 -4.97 -5.01 4.38
CA LYS A 75 -4.16 -6.23 4.45
C LYS A 75 -4.17 -6.70 5.90
N PRO A 76 -4.54 -7.96 6.19
CA PRO A 76 -4.65 -8.44 7.56
C PRO A 76 -3.30 -8.38 8.27
N GLY A 77 -3.36 -8.26 9.60
CA GLY A 77 -2.23 -8.42 10.48
C GLY A 77 -1.72 -9.87 10.48
N GLY A 78 -0.65 -10.09 11.18
CA GLY A 78 -0.05 -11.42 11.24
C GLY A 78 0.97 -11.56 12.35
N SER A 79 1.64 -12.71 12.40
CA SER A 79 2.69 -13.01 13.36
C SER A 79 4.05 -13.10 12.70
N ASN A 80 5.06 -12.61 13.39
CA ASN A 80 6.44 -12.85 13.08
C ASN A 80 6.88 -14.16 13.77
N LEU A 81 7.39 -15.10 13.00
CA LEU A 81 7.85 -16.40 13.52
C LEU A 81 9.17 -16.34 14.30
N THR A 82 9.83 -15.19 14.23
CA THR A 82 11.08 -14.93 14.92
C THR A 82 10.82 -14.15 16.21
N PHE A 83 10.98 -14.80 17.34
CA PHE A 83 10.91 -14.12 18.64
C PHE A 83 12.23 -13.46 18.92
N GLY A 84 12.15 -12.16 19.19
CA GLY A 84 13.27 -11.43 19.76
C GLY A 84 13.72 -12.09 21.07
N ARG A 85 15.00 -12.13 21.30
CA ARG A 85 15.50 -12.43 22.64
C ARG A 85 15.06 -11.28 23.54
N GLU A 86 14.35 -11.57 24.62
CA GLU A 86 13.90 -10.56 25.61
C GLU A 86 15.04 -9.74 26.20
N ASP A 87 16.29 -10.25 26.06
CA ASP A 87 17.52 -9.66 26.57
C ASP A 87 18.24 -8.76 25.54
N VAL A 88 17.75 -8.68 24.30
CA VAL A 88 18.34 -7.84 23.25
C VAL A 88 17.47 -6.60 23.04
N VAL A 89 18.03 -5.45 23.41
CA VAL A 89 17.43 -4.15 23.09
C VAL A 89 17.82 -3.80 21.65
N SER A 90 16.96 -4.17 20.71
CA SER A 90 17.15 -3.79 19.31
C SER A 90 16.55 -2.41 19.03
N PRO A 91 17.20 -1.58 18.21
CA PRO A 91 16.62 -0.33 17.72
C PRO A 91 15.44 -0.55 16.77
N ILE A 92 15.36 -1.75 16.15
CA ILE A 92 14.23 -2.16 15.32
C ILE A 92 13.42 -3.17 16.11
N VAL A 93 12.22 -2.78 16.49
CA VAL A 93 11.31 -3.67 17.19
C VAL A 93 10.52 -4.47 16.17
N VAL A 94 10.95 -5.69 15.88
CA VAL A 94 10.10 -6.68 15.22
C VAL A 94 9.24 -7.31 16.31
N LEU A 95 8.01 -6.83 16.43
CA LEU A 95 7.05 -7.36 17.40
C LEU A 95 6.60 -8.78 17.00
N PRO A 96 6.23 -9.62 17.98
CA PRO A 96 5.65 -10.94 17.70
C PRO A 96 4.45 -10.90 16.77
N VAL A 97 3.67 -9.82 16.85
CA VAL A 97 2.48 -9.55 16.04
C VAL A 97 2.67 -8.22 15.34
N PHE A 98 2.33 -8.15 14.06
CA PHE A 98 2.21 -6.91 13.31
C PHE A 98 0.75 -6.61 13.00
N GLU A 99 0.43 -5.33 12.99
CA GLU A 99 -0.93 -4.84 12.82
C GLU A 99 -1.39 -4.92 11.36
N GLU A 100 -2.70 -4.87 11.18
CA GLU A 100 -3.31 -4.75 9.85
C GLU A 100 -2.97 -3.41 9.21
N GLU A 101 -2.75 -3.43 7.90
CA GLU A 101 -2.55 -2.26 7.07
C GLU A 101 -3.86 -1.83 6.43
N THR A 102 -4.15 -0.55 6.44
CA THR A 102 -5.28 0.04 5.72
C THR A 102 -4.80 1.08 4.70
N ILE A 103 -5.42 1.10 3.53
CA ILE A 103 -5.20 2.12 2.51
C ILE A 103 -6.52 2.82 2.18
N ASP A 104 -6.48 4.15 2.16
CA ASP A 104 -7.51 5.00 1.58
C ASP A 104 -6.95 5.67 0.32
N ALA A 105 -7.53 5.34 -0.84
CA ALA A 105 -7.05 5.76 -2.14
C ALA A 105 -8.08 6.67 -2.83
N TYR A 106 -7.65 7.87 -3.19
CA TYR A 106 -8.39 8.86 -3.94
C TYR A 106 -7.76 9.02 -5.32
N GLU A 107 -8.55 8.97 -6.37
CA GLU A 107 -8.08 9.09 -7.74
C GLU A 107 -9.05 9.89 -8.58
N VAL A 108 -8.51 10.75 -9.45
CA VAL A 108 -9.26 11.45 -10.49
C VAL A 108 -8.53 11.25 -11.81
N GLY A 109 -9.27 11.10 -12.89
CA GLY A 109 -8.64 10.88 -14.18
C GLY A 109 -9.54 11.18 -15.37
N VAL A 110 -8.91 11.19 -16.54
CA VAL A 110 -9.55 11.37 -17.83
C VAL A 110 -9.02 10.32 -18.80
N LYS A 111 -9.92 9.73 -19.56
CA LYS A 111 -9.59 8.81 -20.67
C LYS A 111 -10.22 9.36 -21.94
N THR A 112 -9.42 9.49 -23.01
CA THR A 112 -9.92 10.05 -24.26
C THR A 112 -9.30 9.38 -25.48
N ASP A 113 -10.15 9.12 -26.47
CA ASP A 113 -9.75 8.67 -27.80
C ASP A 113 -9.92 9.84 -28.77
N LEU A 114 -8.83 10.26 -29.40
CA LEU A 114 -8.74 11.39 -30.31
C LEU A 114 -8.44 10.91 -31.73
N ALA A 115 -8.69 11.79 -32.72
CA ALA A 115 -8.39 11.53 -34.12
C ALA A 115 -9.01 10.20 -34.62
N ASP A 116 -10.32 10.02 -34.40
CA ASP A 116 -11.07 8.81 -34.77
C ASP A 116 -10.47 7.51 -34.19
N GLY A 117 -10.00 7.57 -32.92
CA GLY A 117 -9.42 6.44 -32.20
C GLY A 117 -7.95 6.16 -32.53
N ARG A 118 -7.30 7.02 -33.32
CA ARG A 118 -5.87 6.88 -33.63
C ARG A 118 -4.96 7.31 -32.51
N ILE A 119 -5.45 8.12 -31.57
CA ILE A 119 -4.70 8.57 -30.39
C ILE A 119 -5.52 8.25 -29.16
N ARG A 120 -4.94 7.49 -28.25
CA ARG A 120 -5.48 7.27 -26.89
C ARG A 120 -4.62 8.00 -25.89
N LEU A 121 -5.25 8.82 -25.06
CA LEU A 121 -4.61 9.55 -23.98
C LEU A 121 -5.37 9.28 -22.69
N ASN A 122 -4.64 8.78 -21.67
CA ASN A 122 -5.16 8.58 -20.33
C ASN A 122 -4.29 9.40 -19.37
N GLY A 123 -4.94 10.13 -18.46
CA GLY A 123 -4.26 10.86 -17.39
C GLY A 123 -4.97 10.59 -16.07
N ALA A 124 -4.21 10.41 -15.00
CA ALA A 124 -4.70 10.27 -13.66
C ALA A 124 -3.84 11.03 -12.66
N ALA A 125 -4.46 11.51 -11.58
CA ALA A 125 -3.78 12.00 -10.38
C ALA A 125 -4.39 11.28 -9.18
N PHE A 126 -3.56 10.93 -8.22
CA PHE A 126 -3.98 10.14 -7.06
C PHE A 126 -3.30 10.60 -5.78
N PHE A 127 -3.97 10.31 -4.68
CA PHE A 127 -3.47 10.50 -3.32
C PHE A 127 -3.89 9.30 -2.48
N TYR A 128 -2.93 8.65 -1.85
CA TYR A 128 -3.13 7.48 -1.01
C TYR A 128 -2.62 7.77 0.39
N THR A 129 -3.40 7.38 1.40
CA THR A 129 -2.96 7.34 2.79
C THR A 129 -2.91 5.90 3.26
N TYR A 130 -1.84 5.57 3.96
CA TYR A 130 -1.67 4.26 4.59
C TYR A 130 -1.63 4.43 6.10
N ASP A 131 -2.44 3.63 6.78
CA ASP A 131 -2.33 3.39 8.21
C ASP A 131 -1.67 2.04 8.44
N ASN A 132 -0.64 2.00 9.28
CA ASN A 132 0.11 0.80 9.64
C ASN A 132 0.70 0.05 8.42
N LEU A 133 1.30 0.77 7.47
CA LEU A 133 1.94 0.18 6.29
C LEU A 133 2.90 -0.95 6.70
N GLN A 134 2.64 -2.16 6.22
CA GLN A 134 3.45 -3.34 6.51
C GLN A 134 4.71 -3.34 5.64
N TYR A 135 5.87 -3.41 6.26
CA TYR A 135 7.15 -3.50 5.55
C TYR A 135 8.04 -4.61 6.13
N GLN A 136 8.91 -5.14 5.30
CA GLN A 136 9.91 -6.09 5.77
C GLN A 136 11.06 -5.34 6.45
N ALA A 137 11.30 -5.69 7.70
CA ALA A 137 12.42 -5.19 8.49
C ALA A 137 13.40 -6.31 8.77
N THR A 138 14.69 -6.00 8.82
CA THR A 138 15.73 -6.90 9.28
C THR A 138 16.56 -6.16 10.31
N ASP A 139 16.64 -6.72 11.51
CA ASP A 139 17.50 -6.21 12.55
C ASP A 139 18.94 -6.66 12.26
N PRO A 140 19.88 -5.73 12.01
CA PRO A 140 21.24 -6.07 11.68
C PRO A 140 22.06 -6.57 12.87
N GLU A 141 21.65 -6.29 14.11
CA GLU A 141 22.40 -6.70 15.32
C GLU A 141 22.13 -8.15 15.68
N VAL A 142 20.88 -8.59 15.51
CA VAL A 142 20.45 -9.95 15.82
C VAL A 142 20.16 -10.80 14.60
N PHE A 143 20.26 -10.22 13.38
CA PHE A 143 19.96 -10.86 12.10
C PHE A 143 18.57 -11.49 12.04
N GLN A 144 17.61 -10.85 12.72
CA GLN A 144 16.23 -11.26 12.69
C GLN A 144 15.45 -10.42 11.69
N GLY A 145 14.77 -11.10 10.77
CA GLY A 145 13.84 -10.48 9.83
C GLY A 145 12.39 -10.67 10.28
N GLY A 146 11.55 -9.72 9.94
CA GLY A 146 10.12 -9.80 10.20
C GLY A 146 9.36 -8.68 9.49
N VAL A 147 8.08 -8.58 9.78
CA VAL A 147 7.21 -7.51 9.31
C VAL A 147 7.02 -6.52 10.46
N GLY A 148 7.21 -5.25 10.17
CA GLY A 148 6.87 -4.14 11.04
C GLY A 148 5.80 -3.27 10.40
N ASN A 149 5.28 -2.30 11.16
CA ASN A 149 4.31 -1.33 10.68
C ASN A 149 4.89 0.08 10.71
N ILE A 150 4.70 0.82 9.60
CA ILE A 150 4.89 2.27 9.56
C ILE A 150 3.53 2.89 9.89
N PRO A 151 3.40 3.67 11.00
CA PRO A 151 2.09 4.09 11.49
C PRO A 151 1.28 4.87 10.45
N GLU A 152 1.90 5.85 9.80
CA GLU A 152 1.24 6.68 8.79
C GLU A 152 2.20 6.99 7.64
N SER A 153 1.73 6.85 6.41
CA SER A 153 2.47 7.27 5.21
C SER A 153 1.51 7.72 4.11
N GLU A 154 2.01 8.57 3.24
CA GLU A 154 1.25 9.15 2.14
C GLU A 154 1.99 8.96 0.82
N ILE A 155 1.22 8.75 -0.25
CA ILE A 155 1.71 8.70 -1.62
C ILE A 155 0.85 9.62 -2.47
N MET A 156 1.48 10.57 -3.14
CA MET A 156 0.82 11.42 -4.13
C MET A 156 1.48 11.22 -5.49
N GLY A 157 0.68 11.21 -6.55
CA GLY A 157 1.25 11.01 -7.87
C GLY A 157 0.34 11.41 -9.00
N ALA A 158 0.94 11.41 -10.20
CA ALA A 158 0.24 11.59 -11.46
C ALA A 158 0.84 10.69 -12.53
N GLU A 159 -0.02 10.17 -13.39
CA GLU A 159 0.35 9.29 -14.50
C GLU A 159 -0.26 9.80 -15.80
N LEU A 160 0.49 9.63 -16.88
CA LEU A 160 0.06 9.96 -18.24
C LEU A 160 0.47 8.83 -19.17
N GLU A 161 -0.51 8.33 -19.93
CA GLU A 161 -0.30 7.32 -20.96
C GLU A 161 -0.77 7.86 -22.31
N LEU A 162 0.09 7.73 -23.33
CA LEU A 162 -0.20 8.09 -24.70
C LEU A 162 0.08 6.89 -25.61
N GLY A 163 -0.93 6.45 -26.36
CA GLY A 163 -0.80 5.51 -27.46
C GLY A 163 -1.23 6.17 -28.76
N ALA A 164 -0.43 6.07 -29.84
CA ALA A 164 -0.76 6.69 -31.11
C ALA A 164 -0.42 5.80 -32.31
N PHE A 165 -1.37 5.62 -33.22
CA PHE A 165 -1.13 5.09 -34.56
C PHE A 165 -0.62 6.23 -35.44
N VAL A 166 0.71 6.41 -35.51
CA VAL A 166 1.34 7.47 -36.30
C VAL A 166 1.11 7.22 -37.80
N THR A 167 1.24 5.96 -38.22
CA THR A 167 0.83 5.46 -39.54
C THR A 167 0.12 4.11 -39.36
N ASP A 168 -0.36 3.50 -40.44
CA ASP A 168 -0.97 2.17 -40.40
C ASP A 168 0.03 1.06 -39.97
N SER A 169 1.33 1.34 -40.05
CA SER A 169 2.41 0.41 -39.70
C SER A 169 3.31 0.90 -38.56
N LEU A 170 3.05 2.08 -37.99
CA LEU A 170 3.85 2.65 -36.92
C LEU A 170 2.96 3.03 -35.73
N ILE A 171 3.24 2.40 -34.59
CA ILE A 171 2.60 2.70 -33.31
C ILE A 171 3.63 3.36 -32.42
N PHE A 172 3.23 4.38 -31.69
CA PHE A 172 4.03 5.06 -30.66
C PHE A 172 3.30 4.96 -29.32
N ASP A 173 4.02 4.50 -28.29
CA ASP A 173 3.54 4.46 -26.92
C ASP A 173 4.49 5.21 -26.01
N ALA A 174 3.94 6.05 -25.12
CA ALA A 174 4.69 6.76 -24.09
C ALA A 174 3.95 6.70 -22.76
N ARG A 175 4.72 6.56 -21.68
CA ARG A 175 4.19 6.58 -20.31
C ARG A 175 5.07 7.45 -19.45
N LEU A 176 4.43 8.29 -18.64
CA LEU A 176 5.08 9.14 -17.66
C LEU A 176 4.39 8.90 -16.31
N ALA A 177 5.19 8.78 -15.26
CA ALA A 177 4.70 8.76 -13.89
C ALA A 177 5.56 9.70 -13.04
N TRP A 178 4.88 10.41 -12.14
CA TRP A 178 5.50 11.20 -11.09
C TRP A 178 4.92 10.74 -9.76
N LEU A 179 5.79 10.51 -8.77
CA LEU A 179 5.45 10.03 -7.44
C LEU A 179 6.19 10.86 -6.41
N ASP A 180 5.47 11.20 -5.35
CA ASP A 180 5.98 11.77 -4.11
C ASP A 180 5.49 10.91 -2.95
N THR A 181 6.38 10.53 -2.04
CA THR A 181 6.08 9.60 -0.95
C THR A 181 6.65 10.14 0.35
N GLU A 182 5.85 10.13 1.41
CA GLU A 182 6.24 10.64 2.72
C GLU A 182 5.78 9.69 3.84
N ILE A 183 6.64 9.49 4.83
CA ILE A 183 6.26 8.90 6.13
C ILE A 183 5.88 10.07 7.01
N THR A 184 4.58 10.20 7.32
CA THR A 184 4.03 11.36 8.03
C THR A 184 4.05 11.21 9.55
N ALA A 185 4.14 9.97 10.05
CA ALA A 185 4.28 9.69 11.47
C ALA A 185 5.74 9.46 11.86
N SER A 186 6.05 9.76 13.14
CA SER A 186 7.34 9.45 13.71
C SER A 186 7.57 7.93 13.74
N HIS A 187 8.46 7.44 12.91
CA HIS A 187 8.80 6.02 12.79
C HIS A 187 10.30 5.81 12.94
N ARG A 188 10.70 4.78 13.71
CA ARG A 188 12.08 4.31 13.74
C ARG A 188 12.28 3.29 12.62
N ALA A 189 12.75 3.77 11.47
CA ALA A 189 13.30 2.92 10.44
C ALA A 189 14.85 2.98 10.52
N LEU A 190 15.53 1.91 10.15
CA LEU A 190 16.96 1.98 9.90
C LEU A 190 17.22 2.82 8.66
N ASP A 191 17.64 4.03 8.87
CA ASP A 191 18.40 4.76 7.87
C ASP A 191 19.86 4.31 7.98
N ASN A 192 20.35 3.54 7.04
CA ASN A 192 21.74 3.06 7.02
C ASN A 192 22.76 4.21 7.05
N VAL A 193 22.39 5.39 6.55
CA VAL A 193 23.27 6.57 6.51
C VAL A 193 23.31 7.25 7.87
N GLU A 194 22.17 7.43 8.54
CA GLU A 194 22.12 8.02 9.87
C GLU A 194 22.65 7.07 10.94
N SER A 195 22.39 5.76 10.83
CA SER A 195 22.92 4.76 11.77
C SER A 195 24.43 4.64 11.66
N GLU A 196 25.02 4.74 10.46
CA GLU A 196 26.45 4.76 10.25
C GLU A 196 27.09 6.03 10.84
N ALA A 197 26.45 7.19 10.65
CA ALA A 197 26.89 8.45 11.24
C ALA A 197 26.81 8.44 12.78
N ALA A 198 25.74 7.87 13.36
CA ALA A 198 25.57 7.73 14.79
C ALA A 198 26.60 6.73 15.38
N THR A 199 26.84 5.61 14.72
CA THR A 199 27.87 4.63 15.10
C THR A 199 29.27 5.24 15.09
N ASN A 200 29.61 5.96 14.03
CA ASN A 200 30.89 6.64 13.91
C ASN A 200 31.06 7.74 14.98
N ALA A 201 29.98 8.45 15.35
CA ALA A 201 29.99 9.43 16.43
C ALA A 201 30.20 8.81 17.81
N LEU A 202 29.63 7.63 18.09
CA LEU A 202 29.82 6.87 19.31
C LEU A 202 31.26 6.31 19.42
N LEU A 203 31.77 5.72 18.33
CA LEU A 203 33.16 5.22 18.27
C LEU A 203 34.14 6.36 18.44
N ALA A 204 33.87 7.57 17.97
CA ALA A 204 34.72 8.75 18.16
C ALA A 204 34.74 9.24 19.63
N GLN A 205 33.72 8.89 20.42
CA GLN A 205 33.65 9.19 21.87
C GLN A 205 34.22 8.07 22.73
N GLY A 206 34.71 6.96 22.13
CA GLY A 206 35.32 5.85 22.83
C GLY A 206 34.34 4.97 23.61
N ILE A 207 33.06 4.94 23.14
CA ILE A 207 31.97 4.11 23.67
C ILE A 207 31.75 2.93 22.75
#